data_ae314d5eebc048e655ea16a048cddb32
#
_entry.id   ae314d5eebc048e655ea16a048cddb32
#
_cell.length_a   1.000
_cell.length_b   1.000
_cell.length_c   1.000
_cell.angle_alpha   90.00
_cell.angle_beta   90.00
_cell.angle_gamma   90.00
#
_symmetry.space_group_name_H-M   'P 1'
#
loop_
_entity.id
_entity.type
_entity.pdbx_description
1 polymer ?
#
loop_
_entity_poly.entity_id
_entity_poly.type
_entity_poly.pdbx_seq_one_letter_code
_entity_poly.pdbx_strand_id
1 'polypeptide(L)'
;GCNYLDTANYEPKDEAHFEYSWQWAYQDRFKAAGLTAILGCGFDPGVTAIFTAYAAKHHFDEIHYLDIVDCNAGNHGMAFATNFNPEINIREVTQKGRYYENGKWVTTEPHEIHKGLHYPGIGERESYVIYHEELESLVKNFPTIRRARFWMTFGQEYLTHLRVIQNIGMARIDPIMYNGVEIVPIPFL
;
A
#
# COMPACT_ATOMS: atom_id res chain seq x y z
N GLY A 1 -19.41 -8.57 22.87
CA GLY A 1 -18.21 -8.04 22.23
C GLY A 1 -17.18 -9.15 22.00
N CYS A 2 -16.32 -8.95 21.02
CA CYS A 2 -15.22 -9.85 20.71
C CYS A 2 -13.97 -9.02 20.41
N ASN A 3 -12.80 -9.62 20.58
CA ASN A 3 -11.56 -9.07 20.06
C ASN A 3 -11.59 -9.12 18.52
N TYR A 4 -10.82 -8.25 17.89
CA TYR A 4 -10.76 -8.11 16.44
C TYR A 4 -9.33 -8.26 15.94
N LEU A 5 -9.17 -8.86 14.77
CA LEU A 5 -7.90 -8.94 14.06
C LEU A 5 -8.20 -8.88 12.56
N ASP A 6 -7.40 -8.11 11.83
CA ASP A 6 -7.38 -8.10 10.37
C ASP A 6 -5.96 -8.27 9.81
N THR A 7 -5.87 -8.46 8.50
CA THR A 7 -4.61 -8.61 7.77
C THR A 7 -4.34 -7.45 6.83
N ALA A 8 -5.25 -6.50 6.75
CA ALA A 8 -5.19 -5.32 5.88
C ALA A 8 -6.09 -4.22 6.45
N ASN A 9 -6.06 -3.02 5.88
CA ASN A 9 -6.96 -1.94 6.26
C ASN A 9 -8.32 -2.05 5.54
N TYR A 10 -9.29 -1.26 6.03
CA TYR A 10 -10.55 -1.03 5.34
C TYR A 10 -10.34 -0.05 4.19
N GLU A 11 -10.92 -0.34 3.04
CA GLU A 11 -10.91 0.51 1.87
C GLU A 11 -12.35 0.83 1.43
N PRO A 12 -12.75 2.11 1.42
CA PRO A 12 -14.01 2.53 0.81
C PRO A 12 -13.99 2.28 -0.69
N LYS A 13 -15.13 1.85 -1.26
CA LYS A 13 -15.21 1.55 -2.70
C LYS A 13 -15.22 2.79 -3.59
N ASP A 14 -15.65 3.91 -3.05
CA ASP A 14 -15.78 5.20 -3.71
C ASP A 14 -14.54 6.09 -3.58
N GLU A 15 -13.57 5.67 -2.76
CA GLU A 15 -12.30 6.37 -2.58
C GLU A 15 -11.15 5.37 -2.77
N ALA A 16 -10.21 5.68 -3.66
CA ALA A 16 -8.97 4.92 -3.77
C ALA A 16 -7.98 5.43 -2.72
N HIS A 17 -8.26 5.19 -1.44
CA HIS A 17 -7.49 5.71 -0.34
C HIS A 17 -7.37 4.69 0.78
N PHE A 18 -6.19 4.08 0.88
CA PHE A 18 -5.83 3.08 1.88
C PHE A 18 -5.26 3.78 3.10
N GLU A 19 -5.95 3.76 4.24
CA GLU A 19 -5.46 4.34 5.48
C GLU A 19 -6.12 3.70 6.70
N TYR A 20 -5.46 3.81 7.86
CA TYR A 20 -5.98 3.24 9.11
C TYR A 20 -6.99 4.14 9.83
N SER A 21 -7.25 5.36 9.39
CA SER A 21 -8.17 6.29 10.05
C SER A 21 -9.55 5.69 10.27
N TRP A 22 -10.05 4.89 9.33
CA TRP A 22 -11.33 4.19 9.40
C TRP A 22 -11.40 3.21 10.57
N GLN A 23 -10.36 2.41 10.79
CA GLN A 23 -10.29 1.48 11.91
C GLN A 23 -9.96 2.19 13.22
N TRP A 24 -9.05 3.16 13.21
CA TRP A 24 -8.71 3.92 14.43
C TRP A 24 -9.87 4.72 14.99
N ALA A 25 -10.87 5.09 14.18
CA ALA A 25 -12.10 5.74 14.64
C ALA A 25 -12.88 4.90 15.68
N TYR A 26 -12.65 3.59 15.72
CA TYR A 26 -13.28 2.70 16.70
C TYR A 26 -12.49 2.52 18.00
N GLN A 27 -11.32 3.14 18.15
CA GLN A 27 -10.42 2.94 19.30
C GLN A 27 -11.11 3.13 20.65
N ASP A 28 -11.85 4.19 20.82
CA ASP A 28 -12.51 4.49 22.11
C ASP A 28 -13.62 3.48 22.42
N ARG A 29 -14.31 2.98 21.43
CA ARG A 29 -15.32 1.92 21.59
C ARG A 29 -14.69 0.61 22.04
N PHE A 30 -13.55 0.22 21.49
CA PHE A 30 -12.80 -0.95 21.92
C PHE A 30 -12.28 -0.79 23.34
N LYS A 31 -11.68 0.35 23.67
CA LYS A 31 -11.22 0.66 25.04
C LYS A 31 -12.37 0.62 26.06
N ALA A 32 -13.51 1.25 25.76
CA ALA A 32 -14.66 1.26 26.65
C ALA A 32 -15.26 -0.14 26.88
N ALA A 33 -15.13 -1.02 25.91
CA ALA A 33 -15.59 -2.41 26.00
C ALA A 33 -14.55 -3.37 26.62
N GLY A 34 -13.33 -2.91 26.97
CA GLY A 34 -12.24 -3.73 27.43
C GLY A 34 -11.76 -4.76 26.41
N LEU A 35 -11.87 -4.41 25.11
CA LEU A 35 -11.53 -5.29 23.99
C LEU A 35 -10.25 -4.80 23.27
N THR A 36 -9.60 -5.74 22.58
CA THR A 36 -8.40 -5.48 21.78
C THR A 36 -8.73 -5.61 20.30
N ALA A 37 -8.20 -4.66 19.50
CA ALA A 37 -8.12 -4.76 18.05
C ALA A 37 -6.65 -4.78 17.63
N ILE A 38 -6.27 -5.76 16.79
CA ILE A 38 -4.94 -5.85 16.18
C ILE A 38 -5.16 -5.65 14.67
N LEU A 39 -4.56 -4.60 14.13
CA LEU A 39 -4.74 -4.18 12.74
C LEU A 39 -3.52 -4.54 11.92
N GLY A 40 -3.73 -4.89 10.65
CA GLY A 40 -2.66 -5.12 9.70
C GLY A 40 -1.72 -6.26 10.08
N CYS A 41 -2.26 -7.41 10.47
CA CYS A 41 -1.48 -8.61 10.82
C CYS A 41 -1.21 -9.52 9.60
N GLY A 42 -0.95 -8.91 8.44
CA GLY A 42 -0.57 -9.59 7.21
C GLY A 42 0.95 -9.68 7.03
N PHE A 43 1.36 -9.67 5.78
CA PHE A 43 2.78 -9.58 5.41
C PHE A 43 3.21 -8.11 5.32
N ASP A 44 2.60 -7.37 4.44
CA ASP A 44 2.61 -5.92 4.30
C ASP A 44 1.16 -5.41 4.16
N PRO A 45 0.59 -4.86 5.22
CA PRO A 45 1.14 -4.59 6.55
C PRO A 45 1.23 -5.82 7.45
N GLY A 46 2.22 -5.84 8.37
CA GLY A 46 2.33 -6.80 9.46
C GLY A 46 3.76 -7.26 9.70
N VAL A 47 4.29 -8.18 8.90
CA VAL A 47 5.66 -8.71 9.07
C VAL A 47 6.70 -7.58 8.93
N THR A 48 6.51 -6.63 8.04
CA THR A 48 7.35 -5.43 7.87
C THR A 48 7.43 -4.59 9.15
N ALA A 49 6.31 -4.43 9.85
CA ALA A 49 6.26 -3.74 11.15
C ALA A 49 7.01 -4.53 12.24
N ILE A 50 6.87 -5.87 12.26
CA ILE A 50 7.59 -6.75 13.20
C ILE A 50 9.10 -6.68 12.95
N PHE A 51 9.55 -6.72 11.70
CA PHE A 51 10.98 -6.58 11.38
C PHE A 51 11.53 -5.21 11.79
N THR A 52 10.77 -4.15 11.59
CA THR A 52 11.17 -2.81 12.04
C THR A 52 11.27 -2.74 13.57
N ALA A 53 10.30 -3.28 14.29
CA ALA A 53 10.32 -3.34 15.76
C ALA A 53 11.46 -4.20 16.28
N TYR A 54 11.75 -5.34 15.65
CA TYR A 54 12.88 -6.19 15.97
C TYR A 54 14.21 -5.47 15.77
N ALA A 55 14.37 -4.79 14.63
CA ALA A 55 15.57 -4.02 14.33
C ALA A 55 15.79 -2.88 15.34
N ALA A 56 14.74 -2.13 15.66
CA ALA A 56 14.78 -1.07 16.68
C ALA A 56 15.18 -1.61 18.05
N LYS A 57 14.70 -2.81 18.42
CA LYS A 57 15.00 -3.41 19.72
C LYS A 57 16.41 -3.96 19.84
N HIS A 58 16.99 -4.49 18.75
CA HIS A 58 18.19 -5.32 18.81
C HIS A 58 19.41 -4.78 18.07
N HIS A 59 19.20 -3.82 17.14
CA HIS A 59 20.24 -3.40 16.21
C HIS A 59 20.45 -1.89 16.11
N PHE A 60 19.47 -1.07 16.52
CA PHE A 60 19.55 0.39 16.40
C PHE A 60 19.08 1.07 17.68
N ASP A 61 19.79 2.12 18.10
CA ASP A 61 19.35 3.02 19.18
C ASP A 61 18.21 3.92 18.69
N GLU A 62 18.29 4.37 17.42
CA GLU A 62 17.28 5.20 16.75
C GLU A 62 17.15 4.80 15.28
N ILE A 63 15.93 4.87 14.74
CA ILE A 63 15.65 4.68 13.32
C ILE A 63 15.32 6.05 12.74
N HIS A 64 16.19 6.57 11.86
CA HIS A 64 15.96 7.86 11.20
C HIS A 64 15.40 7.69 9.78
N TYR A 65 15.81 6.64 9.08
CA TYR A 65 15.41 6.35 7.71
C TYR A 65 14.91 4.91 7.62
N LEU A 66 13.73 4.76 7.06
CA LEU A 66 13.09 3.47 6.83
C LEU A 66 12.66 3.36 5.37
N ASP A 67 13.20 2.40 4.68
CA ASP A 67 12.74 1.98 3.36
C ASP A 67 12.24 0.54 3.46
N ILE A 68 10.95 0.30 3.20
CA ILE A 68 10.40 -1.02 2.97
C ILE A 68 10.50 -1.26 1.46
N VAL A 69 11.03 -2.42 1.09
CA VAL A 69 11.35 -2.71 -0.30
C VAL A 69 10.75 -4.05 -0.67
N ASP A 70 9.64 -4.01 -1.39
CA ASP A 70 8.95 -5.20 -1.89
C ASP A 70 9.36 -5.51 -3.34
N CYS A 71 9.71 -6.77 -3.58
CA CYS A 71 10.14 -7.24 -4.89
C CYS A 71 9.29 -8.42 -5.37
N ASN A 72 8.40 -8.15 -6.29
CA ASN A 72 7.72 -9.22 -7.03
C ASN A 72 8.55 -9.63 -8.25
N ALA A 73 9.19 -10.78 -8.17
CA ALA A 73 9.95 -11.38 -9.27
C ALA A 73 9.18 -12.53 -9.96
N GLY A 74 7.93 -12.73 -9.59
CA GLY A 74 7.07 -13.78 -10.13
C GLY A 74 6.70 -13.55 -11.60
N ASN A 75 6.27 -14.63 -12.24
CA ASN A 75 5.72 -14.61 -13.59
C ASN A 75 4.48 -15.50 -13.64
N HIS A 76 3.35 -14.91 -14.02
CA HIS A 76 2.06 -15.60 -14.12
C HIS A 76 1.78 -16.14 -15.52
N GLY A 77 2.74 -16.03 -16.46
CA GLY A 77 2.54 -16.41 -17.85
C GLY A 77 1.59 -15.47 -18.62
N MET A 78 1.23 -14.33 -18.04
CA MET A 78 0.36 -13.32 -18.63
C MET A 78 1.04 -11.96 -18.58
N ALA A 79 0.79 -11.13 -19.58
CA ALA A 79 1.34 -9.77 -19.68
C ALA A 79 0.81 -8.82 -18.59
N PHE A 80 -0.42 -9.07 -18.12
CA PHE A 80 -1.09 -8.32 -17.07
C PHE A 80 -1.78 -9.27 -16.11
N ALA A 81 -1.22 -9.44 -14.92
CA ALA A 81 -1.76 -10.29 -13.86
C ALA A 81 -1.31 -9.80 -12.49
N THR A 82 -2.06 -10.16 -11.48
CA THR A 82 -1.77 -9.86 -10.07
C THR A 82 -1.95 -11.13 -9.23
N ASN A 83 -1.29 -11.19 -8.07
CA ASN A 83 -1.34 -12.34 -7.15
C ASN A 83 -2.59 -12.35 -6.27
N PHE A 84 -3.32 -11.25 -6.18
CA PHE A 84 -4.49 -11.09 -5.31
C PHE A 84 -5.59 -10.35 -6.07
N ASN A 85 -6.58 -9.81 -5.36
CA ASN A 85 -7.73 -9.16 -5.96
C ASN A 85 -7.31 -8.09 -6.99
N PRO A 86 -7.63 -8.26 -8.28
CA PRO A 86 -7.17 -7.34 -9.33
C PRO A 86 -7.68 -5.90 -9.14
N GLU A 87 -8.92 -5.72 -8.67
CA GLU A 87 -9.50 -4.41 -8.41
C GLU A 87 -8.69 -3.66 -7.34
N ILE A 88 -8.42 -4.31 -6.20
CA ILE A 88 -7.65 -3.71 -5.10
C ILE A 88 -6.24 -3.37 -5.58
N ASN A 89 -5.57 -4.30 -6.25
CA ASN A 89 -4.22 -4.07 -6.77
C ASN A 89 -4.17 -2.89 -7.75
N ILE A 90 -5.09 -2.82 -8.70
CA ILE A 90 -5.12 -1.72 -9.67
C ILE A 90 -5.38 -0.38 -8.97
N ARG A 91 -6.30 -0.34 -7.99
CA ARG A 91 -6.58 0.87 -7.21
C ARG A 91 -5.36 1.33 -6.43
N GLU A 92 -4.69 0.41 -5.75
CA GLU A 92 -3.47 0.67 -4.99
C GLU A 92 -2.34 1.25 -5.87
N VAL A 93 -2.03 0.60 -6.98
CA VAL A 93 -0.91 1.01 -7.84
C VAL A 93 -1.22 2.23 -8.72
N THR A 94 -2.48 2.60 -8.88
CA THR A 94 -2.89 3.78 -9.65
C THR A 94 -3.14 5.02 -8.81
N GLN A 95 -3.21 4.88 -7.48
CA GLN A 95 -3.36 6.02 -6.57
C GLN A 95 -2.06 6.85 -6.51
N LYS A 96 -2.19 8.07 -5.99
CA LYS A 96 -1.03 8.93 -5.74
C LYS A 96 -0.10 8.27 -4.72
N GLY A 97 1.20 8.33 -4.99
CA GLY A 97 2.21 7.93 -4.05
C GLY A 97 2.20 8.86 -2.82
N ARG A 98 2.55 8.31 -1.65
CA ARG A 98 2.65 9.09 -0.42
C ARG A 98 3.74 8.53 0.46
N TYR A 99 4.62 9.36 0.94
CA TYR A 99 5.70 8.98 1.85
C TYR A 99 5.91 10.03 2.94
N TYR A 100 6.61 9.64 3.99
CA TYR A 100 6.91 10.55 5.10
C TYR A 100 8.32 11.11 4.96
N GLU A 101 8.47 12.43 5.13
CA GLU A 101 9.76 13.10 5.13
C GLU A 101 9.76 14.37 6.00
N ASN A 102 10.75 14.47 6.90
CA ASN A 102 10.98 15.61 7.78
C ASN A 102 9.72 16.10 8.54
N GLY A 103 8.98 15.18 9.13
CA GLY A 103 7.79 15.47 9.92
C GLY A 103 6.51 15.69 9.11
N LYS A 104 6.54 15.44 7.80
CA LYS A 104 5.41 15.69 6.89
C LYS A 104 5.16 14.54 5.94
N TRP A 105 3.91 14.32 5.61
CA TRP A 105 3.52 13.47 4.50
C TRP A 105 3.66 14.25 3.19
N VAL A 106 4.35 13.64 2.23
CA VAL A 106 4.55 14.16 0.88
C VAL A 106 3.78 13.29 -0.11
N THR A 107 2.97 13.92 -0.94
CA THR A 107 2.19 13.24 -1.99
C THR A 107 2.88 13.44 -3.34
N THR A 108 2.91 12.38 -4.17
CA THR A 108 3.48 12.39 -5.52
C THR A 108 2.45 11.87 -6.53
N GLU A 109 2.68 12.12 -7.79
CA GLU A 109 1.90 11.44 -8.83
C GLU A 109 2.26 9.94 -8.86
N PRO A 110 1.36 9.09 -9.37
CA PRO A 110 1.61 7.64 -9.45
C PRO A 110 2.92 7.36 -10.20
N HIS A 111 3.78 6.54 -9.62
CA HIS A 111 5.07 6.11 -10.17
C HIS A 111 6.08 7.24 -10.49
N GLU A 112 5.88 8.45 -9.98
CA GLU A 112 6.75 9.61 -10.23
C GLU A 112 8.17 9.40 -9.68
N ILE A 113 8.26 8.85 -8.46
CA ILE A 113 9.56 8.57 -7.83
C ILE A 113 9.90 7.11 -8.06
N HIS A 114 10.97 6.87 -8.81
CA HIS A 114 11.45 5.52 -9.08
C HIS A 114 12.97 5.47 -9.18
N LYS A 115 13.54 4.28 -8.97
CA LYS A 115 14.98 4.02 -9.14
C LYS A 115 15.25 2.53 -9.28
N GLY A 116 16.35 2.18 -9.91
CA GLY A 116 16.91 0.83 -9.88
C GLY A 116 17.39 0.48 -8.47
N LEU A 117 16.95 -0.67 -7.96
CA LEU A 117 17.42 -1.25 -6.71
C LEU A 117 17.96 -2.65 -6.95
N HIS A 118 19.05 -2.97 -6.23
CA HIS A 118 19.63 -4.31 -6.28
C HIS A 118 18.97 -5.20 -5.22
N TYR A 119 18.38 -6.29 -5.67
CA TYR A 119 17.76 -7.30 -4.81
C TYR A 119 18.64 -8.55 -4.73
N PRO A 120 19.12 -8.95 -3.53
CA PRO A 120 19.94 -10.14 -3.37
C PRO A 120 19.29 -11.39 -3.97
N GLY A 121 20.00 -12.10 -4.85
CA GLY A 121 19.50 -13.31 -5.51
C GLY A 121 18.55 -13.07 -6.70
N ILE A 122 18.13 -11.82 -6.95
CA ILE A 122 17.20 -11.45 -8.03
C ILE A 122 17.88 -10.51 -9.05
N GLY A 123 18.76 -9.60 -8.59
CA GLY A 123 19.44 -8.61 -9.40
C GLY A 123 18.73 -7.24 -9.40
N GLU A 124 19.05 -6.41 -10.39
CA GLU A 124 18.50 -5.06 -10.52
C GLU A 124 17.02 -5.10 -10.93
N ARG A 125 16.21 -4.31 -10.23
CA ARG A 125 14.79 -4.09 -10.56
C ARG A 125 14.44 -2.62 -10.40
N GLU A 126 13.66 -2.10 -11.35
CA GLU A 126 13.07 -0.78 -11.22
C GLU A 126 12.01 -0.82 -10.12
N SER A 127 12.14 0.07 -9.15
CA SER A 127 11.29 0.15 -7.95
C SER A 127 10.68 1.53 -7.85
N TYR A 128 9.41 1.57 -7.52
CA TYR A 128 8.58 2.77 -7.51
C TYR A 128 8.10 3.06 -6.09
N VAL A 129 8.13 4.33 -5.69
CA VAL A 129 7.50 4.75 -4.43
C VAL A 129 5.99 4.71 -4.60
N ILE A 130 5.33 3.94 -3.76
CA ILE A 130 3.88 3.95 -3.62
C ILE A 130 3.51 4.33 -2.19
N TYR A 131 2.24 4.62 -1.96
CA TYR A 131 1.72 4.68 -0.60
C TYR A 131 1.39 3.27 -0.12
N HIS A 132 1.77 2.98 1.13
CA HIS A 132 1.37 1.76 1.80
C HIS A 132 1.09 2.06 3.28
N GLU A 133 -0.02 1.52 3.80
CA GLU A 133 -0.61 1.96 5.06
C GLU A 133 0.23 1.67 6.30
N GLU A 134 1.09 0.65 6.30
CA GLU A 134 1.97 0.40 7.46
C GLU A 134 2.90 1.56 7.78
N LEU A 135 3.22 2.41 6.82
CA LEU A 135 4.02 3.60 7.07
C LEU A 135 3.38 4.51 8.11
N GLU A 136 2.04 4.56 8.18
CA GLU A 136 1.33 5.38 9.18
C GLU A 136 1.60 4.88 10.60
N SER A 137 1.49 3.57 10.81
CA SER A 137 1.73 2.96 12.11
C SER A 137 3.20 3.04 12.52
N LEU A 138 4.11 2.85 11.55
CA LEU A 138 5.56 2.91 11.79
C LEU A 138 6.00 4.32 12.18
N VAL A 139 5.61 5.33 11.43
CA VAL A 139 5.92 6.73 11.75
C VAL A 139 5.32 7.15 13.10
N LYS A 140 4.11 6.70 13.41
CA LYS A 140 3.44 6.97 14.68
C LYS A 140 4.16 6.35 15.88
N ASN A 141 4.70 5.14 15.74
CA ASN A 141 5.28 4.39 16.85
C ASN A 141 6.81 4.54 16.96
N PHE A 142 7.48 5.04 15.92
CA PHE A 142 8.91 5.32 15.90
C PHE A 142 9.16 6.81 15.61
N PRO A 143 9.04 7.70 16.63
CA PRO A 143 9.05 9.15 16.44
C PRO A 143 10.42 9.72 15.99
N THR A 144 11.48 8.92 16.02
CA THR A 144 12.80 9.30 15.49
C THR A 144 12.89 9.20 13.98
N ILE A 145 11.91 8.56 13.31
CA ILE A 145 11.86 8.45 11.86
C ILE A 145 11.70 9.84 11.23
N ARG A 146 12.64 10.18 10.37
CA ARG A 146 12.66 11.42 9.56
C ARG A 146 12.19 11.18 8.13
N ARG A 147 12.38 9.94 7.60
CA ARG A 147 11.89 9.52 6.28
C ARG A 147 11.44 8.07 6.35
N ALA A 148 10.24 7.80 5.80
CA ALA A 148 9.74 6.46 5.58
C ALA A 148 9.15 6.35 4.19
N ARG A 149 9.55 5.33 3.42
CA ARG A 149 9.09 5.06 2.05
C ARG A 149 8.80 3.59 1.87
N PHE A 150 7.78 3.31 1.06
CA PHE A 150 7.51 1.97 0.56
C PHE A 150 7.83 1.92 -0.93
N TRP A 151 8.58 0.91 -1.33
CA TRP A 151 9.03 0.68 -2.70
C TRP A 151 8.51 -0.64 -3.20
N MET A 152 7.90 -0.64 -4.38
CA MET A 152 7.42 -1.86 -5.03
C MET A 152 7.95 -1.96 -6.46
N THR A 153 8.23 -3.18 -6.89
CA THR A 153 8.70 -3.44 -8.26
C THR A 153 7.54 -3.70 -9.19
N PHE A 154 7.61 -3.13 -10.39
CA PHE A 154 6.67 -3.41 -11.48
C PHE A 154 7.44 -3.73 -12.76
N GLY A 155 6.98 -4.74 -13.49
CA GLY A 155 7.49 -5.02 -14.84
C GLY A 155 7.02 -3.95 -15.84
N GLN A 156 7.85 -3.62 -16.83
CA GLN A 156 7.49 -2.63 -17.85
C GLN A 156 6.28 -3.05 -18.69
N GLU A 157 6.11 -4.34 -18.90
CA GLU A 157 4.95 -4.88 -19.59
C GLU A 157 3.67 -4.64 -18.80
N TYR A 158 3.70 -4.92 -17.48
CA TYR A 158 2.58 -4.62 -16.57
C TYR A 158 2.22 -3.13 -16.59
N LEU A 159 3.21 -2.24 -16.41
CA LEU A 159 2.95 -0.79 -16.42
C LEU A 159 2.42 -0.29 -17.76
N THR A 160 2.82 -0.90 -18.86
CA THR A 160 2.31 -0.56 -20.20
C THR A 160 0.82 -0.88 -20.32
N HIS A 161 0.41 -2.08 -19.92
CA HIS A 161 -0.99 -2.50 -19.92
C HIS A 161 -1.83 -1.66 -18.95
N LEU A 162 -1.31 -1.41 -17.73
CA LEU A 162 -1.96 -0.58 -16.74
C LEU A 162 -2.25 0.83 -17.30
N ARG A 163 -1.29 1.44 -17.98
CA ARG A 163 -1.45 2.75 -18.62
C ARG A 163 -2.53 2.75 -19.70
N VAL A 164 -2.61 1.69 -20.51
CA VAL A 164 -3.68 1.57 -21.51
C VAL A 164 -5.04 1.51 -20.83
N ILE A 165 -5.19 0.67 -19.79
CA ILE A 165 -6.44 0.52 -19.03
C ILE A 165 -6.85 1.85 -18.40
N GLN A 166 -5.91 2.61 -17.84
CA GLN A 166 -6.17 3.96 -17.30
C GLN A 166 -6.62 4.93 -18.41
N ASN A 167 -5.91 4.97 -19.53
CA ASN A 167 -6.19 5.90 -20.63
C ASN A 167 -7.55 5.68 -21.28
N ILE A 168 -8.03 4.44 -21.36
CA ILE A 168 -9.38 4.13 -21.87
C ILE A 168 -10.47 4.23 -20.80
N GLY A 169 -10.11 4.58 -19.55
CA GLY A 169 -11.03 4.77 -18.44
C GLY A 169 -11.54 3.50 -17.76
N MET A 170 -10.95 2.35 -18.04
CA MET A 170 -11.39 1.09 -17.44
C MET A 170 -10.94 0.93 -15.97
N ALA A 171 -9.92 1.67 -15.53
CA ALA A 171 -9.49 1.71 -14.12
C ALA A 171 -10.29 2.71 -13.26
N ARG A 172 -11.36 3.31 -13.76
CA ARG A 172 -12.18 4.28 -13.01
C ARG A 172 -13.01 3.60 -11.94
N ILE A 173 -13.06 4.24 -10.76
CA ILE A 173 -13.89 3.85 -9.59
C ILE A 173 -15.22 4.63 -9.56
N ASP A 174 -15.33 5.73 -10.31
CA ASP A 174 -16.54 6.52 -10.42
C ASP A 174 -17.46 5.95 -11.52
N PRO A 175 -18.79 6.07 -11.36
CA PRO A 175 -19.73 5.51 -12.33
C PRO A 175 -19.73 6.29 -13.66
N ILE A 176 -19.99 5.56 -14.73
CA ILE A 176 -20.26 6.10 -16.07
C ILE A 176 -21.64 5.65 -16.54
N MET A 177 -22.30 6.46 -17.37
CA MET A 177 -23.58 6.09 -17.96
C MET A 177 -23.38 5.27 -19.24
N TYR A 178 -23.95 4.08 -19.28
CA TYR A 178 -23.98 3.23 -20.46
C TYR A 178 -25.40 2.71 -20.71
N ASN A 179 -26.00 3.08 -21.83
CA ASN A 179 -27.37 2.71 -22.20
C ASN A 179 -28.42 3.01 -21.11
N GLY A 180 -28.28 4.14 -20.39
CA GLY A 180 -29.19 4.54 -19.32
C GLY A 180 -28.97 3.84 -17.97
N VAL A 181 -27.90 3.06 -17.83
CA VAL A 181 -27.50 2.39 -16.58
C VAL A 181 -26.17 2.93 -16.11
N GLU A 182 -26.04 3.20 -14.82
CA GLU A 182 -24.75 3.51 -14.19
C GLU A 182 -23.93 2.24 -14.02
N ILE A 183 -22.70 2.26 -14.52
CA ILE A 183 -21.72 1.19 -14.34
C ILE A 183 -20.40 1.75 -13.82
N VAL A 184 -19.74 1.04 -12.92
CA VAL A 184 -18.36 1.32 -12.48
C VAL A 184 -17.44 0.44 -13.31
N PRO A 185 -16.45 1.00 -14.06
CA PRO A 185 -15.64 0.20 -14.99
C PRO A 185 -14.70 -0.81 -14.35
N ILE A 186 -14.00 -0.46 -13.25
CA ILE A 186 -12.93 -1.27 -12.68
C ILE A 186 -13.35 -2.72 -12.29
N PRO A 187 -14.57 -3.02 -11.80
CA PRO A 187 -14.98 -4.39 -11.49
C PRO A 187 -15.05 -5.33 -12.71
N PHE A 188 -14.92 -4.81 -13.93
CA PHE A 188 -14.88 -5.64 -15.15
C PHE A 188 -13.46 -6.17 -15.46
N LEU A 189 -12.43 -5.71 -14.77
CA LEU A 189 -11.04 -6.15 -14.91
C LEU A 189 -10.74 -7.34 -14.02
#